data_a030eac614e090488c2b562674f4501c
#
_entry.id   a030eac614e090488c2b562674f4501c
#
_cell.length_a   1.000
_cell.length_b   1.000
_cell.length_c   1.000
_cell.angle_alpha   90.00
_cell.angle_beta   90.00
_cell.angle_gamma   90.00
#
_symmetry.space_group_name_H-M   'P 1'
#
loop_
_entity.id
_entity.type
_entity.pdbx_description
1 polymer ?
#
loop_
_entity_poly.entity_id
_entity_poly.type
_entity_poly.pdbx_seq_one_letter_code
_entity_poly.pdbx_strand_id
1 'polypeptide(L)'
;MEGMVVNTHSLRVVNARRTVVELILSDHPADCLSCSKSGNCELQKLAQKLGIREIHFKGEQSTYRKDDSPSIIRDVDKCIMCRRCETVCNQLQTVGALSAINRGFEAVVATAFEQDLVKSPCTMCGQCVMACPVGALSEVNQTRQVIQAISNPKKTVIVQTAPAVRVALGEEFGYPAGTIVTGKMAAALRRIGFDYVFDTDFAADLTIMEEGTELLDRISRYVKGDKDVKLPILTSCCPGWVNFFETNYPDMLDVPSTAKSPQQMFGAVAKNYWAEKLGIKREDMVVVSVMPCVAKKYECQRDEFKTDGNPDVDYSLTTRELAELIKQFNIDFTSLPEEDFDMPLGASTGAAVIFGATGGVIEAAARTAYEIFTGKTLDKVDFTELRGLEGVREATIDFDGTPIHLGIAHGLGNARKLLDSIRRGEANYHAIEVMACPGGCIGGAGQPYHHGDFSIVEKRHEAIYREDANKPLRKSHENPYIKQLYDEYFGKPCGEKSHHLLHTHYFDKSKQVEVEA
;
A
#
# COMPACT_ATOMS: atom_id res chain seq x y z
N MET A 1 18.51 3.12 -36.12
CA MET A 1 19.63 2.71 -37.00
C MET A 1 20.91 3.09 -36.30
N GLU A 2 21.85 2.20 -36.26
CA GLU A 2 23.16 2.42 -35.64
C GLU A 2 23.88 3.59 -36.36
N GLY A 3 24.46 4.52 -35.59
CA GLY A 3 25.11 5.74 -36.14
C GLY A 3 24.17 6.91 -36.44
N MET A 4 22.86 6.82 -36.19
CA MET A 4 21.93 7.93 -36.39
C MET A 4 22.14 9.04 -35.36
N VAL A 5 22.35 10.27 -35.82
CA VAL A 5 22.42 11.47 -34.95
C VAL A 5 21.03 12.07 -34.81
N VAL A 6 20.52 12.14 -33.58
CA VAL A 6 19.20 12.70 -33.28
C VAL A 6 19.33 14.03 -32.54
N ASN A 7 18.78 15.09 -33.12
CA ASN A 7 18.70 16.41 -32.52
C ASN A 7 17.36 16.60 -31.81
N THR A 8 17.36 16.68 -30.50
CA THR A 8 16.14 16.82 -29.65
C THR A 8 15.77 18.28 -29.36
N HIS A 9 16.63 19.26 -29.68
CA HIS A 9 16.47 20.67 -29.31
C HIS A 9 16.68 21.65 -30.46
N SER A 10 16.64 21.19 -31.75
CA SER A 10 16.66 22.11 -32.89
C SER A 10 15.38 22.96 -32.92
N LEU A 11 15.42 24.12 -33.56
CA LEU A 11 14.25 25.01 -33.70
C LEU A 11 13.03 24.27 -34.28
N ARG A 12 13.24 23.41 -35.28
CA ARG A 12 12.19 22.58 -35.87
C ARG A 12 11.56 21.64 -34.85
N VAL A 13 12.38 20.99 -34.03
CA VAL A 13 11.91 20.04 -32.98
C VAL A 13 11.18 20.80 -31.89
N VAL A 14 11.70 21.94 -31.44
CA VAL A 14 11.02 22.76 -30.41
C VAL A 14 9.66 23.24 -30.90
N ASN A 15 9.55 23.73 -32.13
CA ASN A 15 8.28 24.17 -32.71
C ASN A 15 7.30 23.00 -32.84
N ALA A 16 7.72 21.84 -33.33
CA ALA A 16 6.86 20.66 -33.41
C ALA A 16 6.36 20.20 -32.03
N ARG A 17 7.21 20.20 -31.00
CA ARG A 17 6.82 19.87 -29.61
C ARG A 17 5.84 20.89 -29.06
N ARG A 18 6.00 22.20 -29.32
CA ARG A 18 5.01 23.22 -28.92
C ARG A 18 3.65 22.93 -29.52
N THR A 19 3.61 22.74 -30.87
CA THR A 19 2.34 22.44 -31.55
C THR A 19 1.65 21.21 -30.99
N VAL A 20 2.38 20.12 -30.76
CA VAL A 20 1.80 18.88 -30.15
C VAL A 20 1.24 19.16 -28.76
N VAL A 21 1.97 19.86 -27.90
CA VAL A 21 1.51 20.16 -26.54
C VAL A 21 0.34 21.15 -26.55
N GLU A 22 0.32 22.16 -27.46
CA GLU A 22 -0.83 23.05 -27.62
C GLU A 22 -2.09 22.29 -28.07
N LEU A 23 -1.95 21.31 -28.98
CA LEU A 23 -3.07 20.44 -29.39
C LEU A 23 -3.61 19.62 -28.22
N ILE A 24 -2.73 19.06 -27.39
CA ILE A 24 -3.15 18.34 -26.17
C ILE A 24 -3.87 19.29 -25.21
N LEU A 25 -3.33 20.49 -25.00
CA LEU A 25 -3.94 21.50 -24.12
C LEU A 25 -5.28 22.01 -24.64
N SER A 26 -5.50 22.05 -25.96
CA SER A 26 -6.75 22.51 -26.55
C SER A 26 -7.95 21.63 -26.23
N ASP A 27 -7.69 20.34 -25.97
CA ASP A 27 -8.72 19.35 -25.56
C ASP A 27 -8.71 19.06 -24.05
N HIS A 28 -7.80 19.64 -23.29
CA HIS A 28 -7.65 19.44 -21.86
C HIS A 28 -8.39 20.52 -21.06
N PRO A 29 -9.15 20.16 -19.97
CA PRO A 29 -9.81 21.16 -19.12
C PRO A 29 -8.84 22.16 -18.51
N ALA A 30 -9.24 23.44 -18.46
CA ALA A 30 -8.42 24.52 -17.91
C ALA A 30 -8.63 24.71 -16.39
N ASP A 31 -8.90 23.62 -15.63
CA ASP A 31 -9.24 23.62 -14.21
C ASP A 31 -8.03 23.35 -13.27
N CYS A 32 -6.83 23.71 -13.72
CA CYS A 32 -5.57 23.39 -13.02
C CYS A 32 -5.56 23.75 -11.52
N LEU A 33 -6.22 24.83 -11.12
CA LEU A 33 -6.23 25.29 -9.71
C LEU A 33 -6.99 24.34 -8.78
N SER A 34 -7.98 23.62 -9.29
CA SER A 34 -8.78 22.65 -8.54
C SER A 34 -8.39 21.19 -8.85
N CYS A 35 -7.41 20.98 -9.72
CA CYS A 35 -6.97 19.65 -10.13
C CYS A 35 -6.10 18.98 -9.05
N SER A 36 -6.39 17.73 -8.75
CA SER A 36 -5.61 16.90 -7.79
C SER A 36 -4.11 16.78 -8.14
N LYS A 37 -3.74 17.02 -9.40
CA LYS A 37 -2.36 16.95 -9.91
C LYS A 37 -1.69 18.33 -10.00
N SER A 38 -2.35 19.40 -9.52
CA SER A 38 -1.79 20.76 -9.57
C SER A 38 -0.40 20.83 -8.90
N GLY A 39 0.55 21.50 -9.57
CA GLY A 39 1.95 21.57 -9.11
C GLY A 39 2.79 20.30 -9.36
N ASN A 40 2.17 19.15 -9.62
CA ASN A 40 2.87 17.88 -9.91
C ASN A 40 2.44 17.24 -11.25
N CYS A 41 1.88 18.04 -12.16
CA CYS A 41 1.40 17.60 -13.47
C CYS A 41 2.52 17.69 -14.52
N GLU A 42 2.79 16.60 -15.23
CA GLU A 42 3.79 16.60 -16.31
C GLU A 42 3.38 17.51 -17.48
N LEU A 43 2.07 17.61 -17.79
CA LEU A 43 1.57 18.48 -18.84
C LEU A 43 1.80 19.96 -18.49
N GLN A 44 1.56 20.39 -17.24
CA GLN A 44 1.89 21.74 -16.78
C GLN A 44 3.39 22.03 -16.91
N LYS A 45 4.25 21.08 -16.47
CA LYS A 45 5.71 21.22 -16.57
C LYS A 45 6.17 21.34 -18.03
N LEU A 46 5.58 20.56 -18.93
CA LEU A 46 5.89 20.64 -20.38
C LEU A 46 5.43 21.95 -21.00
N ALA A 47 4.22 22.42 -20.72
CA ALA A 47 3.71 23.70 -21.18
C ALA A 47 4.62 24.87 -20.74
N GLN A 48 5.00 24.87 -19.46
CA GLN A 48 5.93 25.87 -18.92
C GLN A 48 7.31 25.80 -19.59
N LYS A 49 7.88 24.60 -19.73
CA LYS A 49 9.20 24.38 -20.36
C LYS A 49 9.25 24.83 -21.83
N LEU A 50 8.14 24.67 -22.56
CA LEU A 50 8.02 25.07 -23.96
C LEU A 50 7.55 26.51 -24.13
N GLY A 51 7.32 27.26 -23.04
CA GLY A 51 6.90 28.65 -23.07
C GLY A 51 5.51 28.86 -23.67
N ILE A 52 4.60 27.89 -23.56
CA ILE A 52 3.22 28.00 -24.02
C ILE A 52 2.45 28.90 -23.06
N ARG A 53 1.90 30.02 -23.57
CA ARG A 53 1.10 30.99 -22.81
C ARG A 53 -0.31 31.15 -23.38
N GLU A 54 -0.47 30.82 -24.64
CA GLU A 54 -1.71 30.90 -25.39
C GLU A 54 -1.91 29.59 -26.14
N ILE A 55 -3.15 29.18 -26.31
CA ILE A 55 -3.55 28.00 -27.06
C ILE A 55 -4.19 28.48 -28.35
N HIS A 56 -3.55 28.20 -29.49
CA HIS A 56 -3.99 28.68 -30.81
C HIS A 56 -5.00 27.73 -31.48
N PHE A 57 -5.20 26.54 -30.91
CA PHE A 57 -6.08 25.52 -31.45
C PHE A 57 -7.36 25.43 -30.62
N LYS A 58 -8.48 25.18 -31.30
CA LYS A 58 -9.76 24.87 -30.62
C LYS A 58 -9.94 23.35 -30.61
N GLY A 59 -9.95 22.76 -29.41
CA GLY A 59 -10.26 21.35 -29.21
C GLY A 59 -11.74 21.10 -29.02
N GLU A 60 -12.12 19.83 -28.86
CA GLU A 60 -13.51 19.39 -28.68
C GLU A 60 -13.96 19.49 -27.21
N GLN A 61 -13.03 19.32 -26.26
CA GLN A 61 -13.29 19.28 -24.81
C GLN A 61 -14.38 18.26 -24.47
N SER A 62 -14.15 17.01 -24.85
CA SER A 62 -15.03 15.89 -24.55
C SER A 62 -15.26 15.73 -23.04
N THR A 63 -16.51 15.45 -22.64
CA THR A 63 -16.89 15.25 -21.25
C THR A 63 -17.36 13.83 -21.02
N TYR A 64 -16.99 13.26 -19.87
CA TYR A 64 -17.28 11.89 -19.49
C TYR A 64 -17.82 11.80 -18.07
N ARG A 65 -18.47 10.68 -17.75
CA ARG A 65 -18.87 10.38 -16.38
C ARG A 65 -17.63 10.13 -15.51
N LYS A 66 -17.57 10.79 -14.37
CA LYS A 66 -16.54 10.47 -13.35
C LYS A 66 -16.87 9.16 -12.67
N ASP A 67 -15.83 8.40 -12.38
CA ASP A 67 -15.91 7.16 -11.61
C ASP A 67 -15.40 7.44 -10.19
N ASP A 68 -16.29 7.33 -9.22
CA ASP A 68 -16.06 7.55 -7.79
C ASP A 68 -15.90 6.20 -7.05
N SER A 69 -15.03 5.33 -7.54
CA SER A 69 -14.72 4.07 -6.86
C SER A 69 -14.05 4.30 -5.49
N PRO A 70 -14.09 3.33 -4.56
CA PRO A 70 -13.71 3.54 -3.15
C PRO A 70 -12.30 4.10 -2.89
N SER A 71 -11.36 3.84 -3.80
CA SER A 71 -9.95 4.23 -3.65
C SER A 71 -9.44 5.14 -4.74
N ILE A 72 -10.01 5.05 -5.94
CA ILE A 72 -9.49 5.69 -7.16
C ILE A 72 -10.60 6.47 -7.83
N ILE A 73 -10.33 7.74 -8.09
CA ILE A 73 -11.15 8.61 -8.94
C ILE A 73 -10.61 8.53 -10.37
N ARG A 74 -11.50 8.30 -11.33
CA ARG A 74 -11.20 8.36 -12.76
C ARG A 74 -11.96 9.53 -13.39
N ASP A 75 -11.21 10.60 -13.70
CA ASP A 75 -11.67 11.83 -14.36
C ASP A 75 -11.09 11.87 -15.77
N VAL A 76 -11.77 11.20 -16.69
CA VAL A 76 -11.25 11.00 -18.06
C VAL A 76 -11.30 12.24 -18.93
N ASP A 77 -12.01 13.30 -18.53
CA ASP A 77 -11.91 14.61 -19.18
C ASP A 77 -10.46 15.11 -19.22
N LYS A 78 -9.64 14.68 -18.25
CA LYS A 78 -8.23 15.03 -18.13
C LYS A 78 -7.28 14.04 -18.81
N CYS A 79 -7.81 13.03 -19.51
CA CYS A 79 -7.00 12.01 -20.16
C CYS A 79 -6.30 12.54 -21.41
N ILE A 80 -4.99 12.39 -21.50
CA ILE A 80 -4.18 12.79 -22.67
C ILE A 80 -3.79 11.59 -23.55
N MET A 81 -4.46 10.47 -23.41
CA MET A 81 -4.26 9.24 -24.20
C MET A 81 -2.81 8.72 -24.24
N CYS A 82 -2.02 8.96 -23.18
CA CYS A 82 -0.63 8.46 -23.10
C CYS A 82 -0.53 6.96 -22.85
N ARG A 83 -1.60 6.28 -22.45
CA ARG A 83 -1.73 4.83 -22.21
C ARG A 83 -0.78 4.25 -21.15
N ARG A 84 -0.09 5.06 -20.34
CA ARG A 84 0.81 4.56 -19.27
C ARG A 84 0.04 3.71 -18.24
N CYS A 85 -1.17 4.13 -17.85
CA CYS A 85 -2.02 3.40 -16.90
C CYS A 85 -2.46 2.04 -17.46
N GLU A 86 -2.78 1.95 -18.74
CA GLU A 86 -3.08 0.72 -19.46
C GLU A 86 -1.88 -0.23 -19.47
N THR A 87 -0.70 0.27 -19.82
CA THR A 87 0.53 -0.54 -19.82
C THR A 87 0.83 -1.11 -18.44
N VAL A 88 0.74 -0.28 -17.40
CA VAL A 88 0.96 -0.74 -16.01
C VAL A 88 -0.10 -1.76 -15.60
N CYS A 89 -1.38 -1.52 -15.89
CA CYS A 89 -2.48 -2.41 -15.52
C CYS A 89 -2.38 -3.77 -16.24
N ASN A 90 -2.06 -3.78 -17.54
CA ASN A 90 -2.12 -4.98 -18.36
C ASN A 90 -0.80 -5.75 -18.40
N GLN A 91 0.35 -5.07 -18.43
CA GLN A 91 1.64 -5.73 -18.62
C GLN A 91 2.38 -5.98 -17.30
N LEU A 92 2.31 -5.05 -16.34
CA LEU A 92 3.02 -5.19 -15.06
C LEU A 92 2.14 -5.84 -13.99
N GLN A 93 0.89 -5.39 -13.87
CA GLN A 93 -0.04 -5.92 -12.87
C GLN A 93 -0.89 -7.10 -13.40
N THR A 94 -0.98 -7.27 -14.71
CA THR A 94 -1.77 -8.34 -15.37
C THR A 94 -3.24 -8.40 -14.92
N VAL A 95 -3.80 -7.25 -14.55
CA VAL A 95 -5.19 -7.13 -14.07
C VAL A 95 -6.18 -6.97 -15.24
N GLY A 96 -5.80 -6.20 -16.26
CA GLY A 96 -6.63 -6.05 -17.46
C GLY A 96 -7.85 -5.15 -17.30
N ALA A 97 -7.89 -4.29 -16.27
CA ALA A 97 -9.05 -3.43 -16.01
C ALA A 97 -9.15 -2.21 -16.92
N LEU A 98 -8.03 -1.77 -17.53
CA LEU A 98 -7.96 -0.54 -18.32
C LEU A 98 -7.50 -0.83 -19.75
N SER A 99 -8.23 -0.28 -20.73
CA SER A 99 -7.88 -0.32 -22.14
C SER A 99 -8.24 0.98 -22.85
N ALA A 100 -7.58 1.28 -23.95
CA ALA A 100 -8.02 2.36 -24.83
C ALA A 100 -9.32 1.94 -25.52
N ILE A 101 -10.34 2.78 -25.39
CA ILE A 101 -11.65 2.60 -26.03
C ILE A 101 -12.01 3.80 -26.88
N ASN A 102 -13.02 3.66 -27.73
CA ASN A 102 -13.51 4.67 -28.66
C ASN A 102 -12.45 5.10 -29.69
N ARG A 103 -12.69 6.18 -30.40
CA ARG A 103 -11.79 6.73 -31.44
C ARG A 103 -12.01 8.24 -31.61
N GLY A 104 -11.07 8.92 -32.28
CA GLY A 104 -11.12 10.36 -32.49
C GLY A 104 -11.02 11.12 -31.17
N PHE A 105 -11.78 12.18 -31.01
CA PHE A 105 -11.80 12.98 -29.77
C PHE A 105 -12.44 12.24 -28.59
N GLU A 106 -13.25 11.23 -28.83
CA GLU A 106 -13.86 10.41 -27.78
C GLU A 106 -12.92 9.30 -27.27
N ALA A 107 -11.72 9.17 -27.84
CA ALA A 107 -10.77 8.16 -27.42
C ALA A 107 -10.27 8.40 -26.00
N VAL A 108 -10.44 7.42 -25.11
CA VAL A 108 -10.02 7.47 -23.70
C VAL A 108 -9.47 6.13 -23.24
N VAL A 109 -8.73 6.13 -22.12
CA VAL A 109 -8.41 4.89 -21.42
C VAL A 109 -9.45 4.67 -20.33
N ALA A 110 -10.22 3.61 -20.46
CA ALA A 110 -11.32 3.29 -19.57
C ALA A 110 -11.44 1.78 -19.30
N THR A 111 -12.37 1.41 -18.46
CA THR A 111 -12.83 0.04 -18.25
C THR A 111 -13.71 -0.44 -19.40
N ALA A 112 -13.90 -1.74 -19.53
CA ALA A 112 -14.86 -2.29 -20.49
C ALA A 112 -16.26 -1.68 -20.23
N PHE A 113 -16.94 -1.27 -21.30
CA PHE A 113 -18.28 -0.65 -21.28
C PHE A 113 -18.38 0.59 -20.37
N GLU A 114 -17.25 1.25 -20.10
CA GLU A 114 -17.18 2.43 -19.21
C GLU A 114 -17.74 2.19 -17.79
N GLN A 115 -17.73 0.96 -17.32
CA GLN A 115 -18.14 0.61 -15.96
C GLN A 115 -17.23 1.26 -14.91
N ASP A 116 -17.72 1.37 -13.70
CA ASP A 116 -16.92 1.80 -12.55
C ASP A 116 -15.80 0.80 -12.28
N LEU A 117 -14.64 1.29 -11.82
CA LEU A 117 -13.50 0.44 -11.49
C LEU A 117 -13.86 -0.67 -10.49
N VAL A 118 -14.75 -0.38 -9.54
CA VAL A 118 -15.21 -1.36 -8.55
C VAL A 118 -16.01 -2.52 -9.15
N LYS A 119 -16.63 -2.31 -10.31
CA LYS A 119 -17.40 -3.33 -11.07
C LYS A 119 -16.57 -4.04 -12.14
N SER A 120 -15.29 -3.72 -12.24
CA SER A 120 -14.33 -4.28 -13.19
C SER A 120 -13.35 -5.21 -12.45
N PRO A 121 -12.44 -5.93 -13.14
CA PRO A 121 -11.41 -6.73 -12.47
C PRO A 121 -10.39 -5.91 -11.68
N CYS A 122 -10.62 -4.61 -11.48
CA CYS A 122 -9.69 -3.71 -10.81
C CYS A 122 -9.40 -4.15 -9.37
N THR A 123 -8.12 -4.28 -9.04
CA THR A 123 -7.64 -4.66 -7.70
C THR A 123 -7.47 -3.48 -6.74
N MET A 124 -7.81 -2.27 -7.17
CA MET A 124 -7.59 -1.01 -6.44
C MET A 124 -6.11 -0.74 -6.08
N CYS A 125 -5.14 -1.42 -6.69
CA CYS A 125 -3.71 -1.31 -6.35
C CYS A 125 -3.13 0.12 -6.55
N GLY A 126 -3.78 0.97 -7.35
CA GLY A 126 -3.41 2.38 -7.56
C GLY A 126 -2.16 2.60 -8.43
N GLN A 127 -1.53 1.56 -9.00
CA GLN A 127 -0.34 1.75 -9.82
C GLN A 127 -0.62 2.57 -11.10
N CYS A 128 -1.85 2.57 -11.57
CA CYS A 128 -2.31 3.46 -12.64
C CYS A 128 -2.33 4.95 -12.21
N VAL A 129 -2.62 5.24 -10.93
CA VAL A 129 -2.54 6.59 -10.35
C VAL A 129 -1.08 7.06 -10.32
N MET A 130 -0.16 6.20 -9.88
CA MET A 130 1.28 6.49 -9.86
C MET A 130 1.82 6.77 -11.26
N ALA A 131 1.35 6.05 -12.28
CA ALA A 131 1.81 6.18 -13.67
C ALA A 131 1.15 7.35 -14.42
N CYS A 132 0.01 7.87 -13.96
CA CYS A 132 -0.72 8.93 -14.67
C CYS A 132 0.04 10.26 -14.61
N PRO A 133 0.38 10.86 -15.76
CA PRO A 133 1.13 12.12 -15.81
C PRO A 133 0.27 13.36 -15.54
N VAL A 134 -1.05 13.20 -15.54
CA VAL A 134 -2.05 14.27 -15.38
C VAL A 134 -3.07 13.89 -14.30
N GLY A 135 -4.11 14.69 -14.10
CA GLY A 135 -5.16 14.45 -13.10
C GLY A 135 -6.27 13.50 -13.54
N ALA A 136 -6.08 12.68 -14.58
CA ALA A 136 -7.11 11.75 -15.05
C ALA A 136 -7.34 10.56 -14.10
N LEU A 137 -6.33 10.20 -13.33
CA LEU A 137 -6.41 9.20 -12.26
C LEU A 137 -5.80 9.77 -10.99
N SER A 138 -6.55 9.72 -9.92
CA SER A 138 -6.12 10.16 -8.59
C SER A 138 -6.69 9.25 -7.50
N GLU A 139 -6.12 9.29 -6.33
CA GLU A 139 -6.73 8.70 -5.13
C GLU A 139 -7.96 9.48 -4.67
N VAL A 140 -8.89 8.80 -4.03
CA VAL A 140 -10.00 9.43 -3.30
C VAL A 140 -9.41 10.23 -2.13
N ASN A 141 -9.58 11.56 -2.12
CA ASN A 141 -9.08 12.41 -1.05
C ASN A 141 -10.00 12.36 0.17
N GLN A 142 -9.45 11.99 1.33
CA GLN A 142 -10.17 11.90 2.60
C GLN A 142 -9.74 12.96 3.64
N THR A 143 -8.92 13.93 3.26
CA THR A 143 -8.41 14.97 4.17
C THR A 143 -9.53 15.76 4.83
N ARG A 144 -10.59 16.10 4.07
CA ARG A 144 -11.73 16.85 4.59
C ARG A 144 -12.49 16.10 5.69
N GLN A 145 -12.72 14.80 5.50
CA GLN A 145 -13.39 13.94 6.47
C GLN A 145 -12.58 13.83 7.75
N VAL A 146 -11.26 13.71 7.63
CA VAL A 146 -10.34 13.66 8.77
C VAL A 146 -10.35 14.98 9.54
N ILE A 147 -10.30 16.14 8.85
CA ILE A 147 -10.41 17.46 9.49
C ILE A 147 -11.74 17.59 10.24
N GLN A 148 -12.85 17.14 9.64
CA GLN A 148 -14.17 17.14 10.27
C GLN A 148 -14.20 16.26 11.53
N ALA A 149 -13.57 15.08 11.48
CA ALA A 149 -13.47 14.19 12.64
C ALA A 149 -12.67 14.87 13.80
N ILE A 150 -11.48 15.41 13.51
CA ILE A 150 -10.64 16.11 14.48
C ILE A 150 -11.37 17.32 15.09
N SER A 151 -12.16 18.03 14.29
CA SER A 151 -12.93 19.21 14.76
C SER A 151 -14.14 18.84 15.61
N ASN A 152 -14.50 17.57 15.74
CA ASN A 152 -15.66 17.11 16.50
C ASN A 152 -15.29 16.80 17.95
N PRO A 153 -15.66 17.65 18.95
CA PRO A 153 -15.25 17.47 20.34
C PRO A 153 -15.86 16.22 21.03
N LYS A 154 -16.75 15.50 20.35
CA LYS A 154 -17.35 14.26 20.86
C LYS A 154 -16.59 13.02 20.40
N LYS A 155 -15.59 13.17 19.55
CA LYS A 155 -14.80 12.06 19.01
C LYS A 155 -13.38 12.11 19.55
N THR A 156 -12.81 10.97 19.84
CA THR A 156 -11.39 10.77 20.06
C THR A 156 -10.79 10.28 18.76
N VAL A 157 -9.93 11.07 18.15
CA VAL A 157 -9.35 10.78 16.84
C VAL A 157 -7.91 10.35 17.00
N ILE A 158 -7.64 9.10 16.69
CA ILE A 158 -6.31 8.53 16.75
C ILE A 158 -5.75 8.28 15.35
N VAL A 159 -4.44 8.30 15.21
CA VAL A 159 -3.77 8.02 13.93
C VAL A 159 -2.70 6.96 14.09
N GLN A 160 -2.60 6.07 13.09
CA GLN A 160 -1.52 5.11 12.92
C GLN A 160 -0.76 5.38 11.63
N THR A 161 0.55 5.19 11.61
CA THR A 161 1.40 5.43 10.44
C THR A 161 2.14 4.17 10.00
N ALA A 162 2.04 3.83 8.70
CA ALA A 162 2.74 2.66 8.16
C ALA A 162 4.27 2.88 8.08
N PRO A 163 5.07 1.79 8.15
CA PRO A 163 6.53 1.88 8.18
C PRO A 163 7.13 2.60 6.97
N ALA A 164 6.57 2.42 5.77
CA ALA A 164 7.09 3.04 4.55
C ALA A 164 6.81 4.55 4.44
N VAL A 165 5.92 5.12 5.25
CA VAL A 165 5.61 6.56 5.22
C VAL A 165 6.81 7.38 5.70
N ARG A 166 7.48 6.94 6.78
CA ARG A 166 8.61 7.64 7.41
C ARG A 166 9.83 7.83 6.52
N VAL A 167 10.00 7.00 5.49
CA VAL A 167 11.13 7.06 4.55
C VAL A 167 10.82 7.80 3.24
N ALA A 168 9.59 8.28 3.08
CA ALA A 168 9.16 8.95 1.85
C ALA A 168 8.51 10.33 2.08
N LEU A 169 7.85 10.56 3.22
CA LEU A 169 7.14 11.81 3.51
C LEU A 169 8.03 13.05 3.36
N GLY A 170 9.30 12.95 3.73
CA GLY A 170 10.27 14.05 3.63
C GLY A 170 10.43 14.60 2.20
N GLU A 171 10.24 13.78 1.19
CA GLU A 171 10.36 14.17 -0.22
C GLU A 171 9.37 15.30 -0.61
N GLU A 172 8.19 15.34 0.01
CA GLU A 172 7.17 16.38 -0.17
C GLU A 172 7.57 17.73 0.43
N PHE A 173 8.64 17.74 1.22
CA PHE A 173 9.21 18.93 1.91
C PHE A 173 10.65 19.20 1.49
N GLY A 174 11.11 18.62 0.38
CA GLY A 174 12.42 18.87 -0.21
C GLY A 174 13.58 18.06 0.38
N TYR A 175 13.31 17.08 1.23
CA TYR A 175 14.35 16.16 1.69
C TYR A 175 14.72 15.17 0.58
N PRO A 176 15.96 14.69 0.55
CA PRO A 176 16.37 13.61 -0.34
C PRO A 176 15.53 12.33 -0.12
N ALA A 177 15.31 11.57 -1.19
CA ALA A 177 14.62 10.28 -1.10
C ALA A 177 15.31 9.35 -0.08
N GLY A 178 14.52 8.63 0.71
CA GLY A 178 15.02 7.75 1.76
C GLY A 178 15.51 8.48 3.02
N THR A 179 15.17 9.76 3.19
CA THR A 179 15.38 10.46 4.48
C THR A 179 14.35 9.97 5.49
N ILE A 180 14.83 9.50 6.64
CA ILE A 180 13.95 9.04 7.74
C ILE A 180 13.47 10.28 8.51
N VAL A 181 12.14 10.45 8.62
CA VAL A 181 11.50 11.61 9.27
C VAL A 181 10.47 11.19 10.33
N THR A 182 10.71 10.08 11.01
CA THR A 182 9.77 9.45 11.96
C THR A 182 9.28 10.43 13.02
N GLY A 183 10.18 11.08 13.76
CA GLY A 183 9.80 11.97 14.84
C GLY A 183 9.19 13.29 14.37
N LYS A 184 9.65 13.84 13.24
CA LYS A 184 9.00 15.01 12.62
C LYS A 184 7.59 14.69 12.14
N MET A 185 7.35 13.48 11.63
CA MET A 185 6.03 13.00 11.25
C MET A 185 5.10 12.91 12.47
N ALA A 186 5.56 12.35 13.58
CA ALA A 186 4.81 12.29 14.83
C ALA A 186 4.47 13.69 15.35
N ALA A 187 5.45 14.60 15.36
CA ALA A 187 5.25 15.99 15.73
C ALA A 187 4.23 16.72 14.84
N ALA A 188 4.27 16.49 13.52
CA ALA A 188 3.31 17.08 12.59
C ALA A 188 1.88 16.61 12.86
N LEU A 189 1.68 15.32 13.08
CA LEU A 189 0.38 14.72 13.36
C LEU A 189 -0.25 15.28 14.64
N ARG A 190 0.54 15.47 15.71
CA ARG A 190 0.05 16.13 16.93
C ARG A 190 -0.36 17.58 16.68
N ARG A 191 0.39 18.33 15.85
CA ARG A 191 0.05 19.73 15.50
C ARG A 191 -1.17 19.83 14.61
N ILE A 192 -1.49 18.81 13.82
CA ILE A 192 -2.75 18.72 13.07
C ILE A 192 -3.93 18.56 14.04
N GLY A 193 -3.73 17.96 15.21
CA GLY A 193 -4.73 17.85 16.27
C GLY A 193 -5.25 16.43 16.52
N PHE A 194 -4.51 15.40 16.14
CA PHE A 194 -4.84 14.03 16.56
C PHE A 194 -4.63 13.88 18.07
N ASP A 195 -5.57 13.21 18.75
CA ASP A 195 -5.52 12.98 20.19
C ASP A 195 -4.41 12.00 20.58
N TYR A 196 -4.18 10.97 19.75
CA TYR A 196 -3.08 10.02 19.93
C TYR A 196 -2.44 9.71 18.58
N VAL A 197 -1.11 9.61 18.59
CA VAL A 197 -0.30 9.31 17.41
C VAL A 197 0.49 8.03 17.63
N PHE A 198 0.12 6.97 16.91
CA PHE A 198 0.64 5.63 17.06
C PHE A 198 1.37 5.14 15.82
N ASP A 199 2.04 4.01 15.96
CA ASP A 199 2.77 3.35 14.88
C ASP A 199 2.08 2.04 14.45
N THR A 200 1.80 1.88 13.17
CA THR A 200 1.28 0.61 12.63
C THR A 200 2.28 -0.54 12.82
N ASP A 201 3.55 -0.23 13.06
CA ASP A 201 4.58 -1.21 13.36
C ASP A 201 4.22 -2.08 14.58
N PHE A 202 3.51 -1.52 15.57
CA PHE A 202 2.95 -2.31 16.68
C PHE A 202 2.06 -3.46 16.18
N ALA A 203 1.16 -3.14 15.25
CA ALA A 203 0.29 -4.16 14.69
C ALA A 203 1.00 -5.06 13.67
N ALA A 204 2.10 -4.62 13.07
CA ALA A 204 2.96 -5.50 12.27
C ALA A 204 3.65 -6.56 13.15
N ASP A 205 4.13 -6.20 14.34
CA ASP A 205 4.63 -7.16 15.32
C ASP A 205 3.51 -8.13 15.75
N LEU A 206 2.30 -7.62 15.99
CA LEU A 206 1.14 -8.45 16.32
C LEU A 206 0.78 -9.42 15.17
N THR A 207 0.86 -8.95 13.92
CA THR A 207 0.62 -9.78 12.74
C THR A 207 1.62 -10.94 12.67
N ILE A 208 2.90 -10.71 12.96
CA ILE A 208 3.89 -11.78 13.01
C ILE A 208 3.57 -12.81 14.09
N MET A 209 3.04 -12.40 15.24
CA MET A 209 2.65 -13.35 16.28
C MET A 209 1.48 -14.23 15.83
N GLU A 210 0.46 -13.67 15.18
CA GLU A 210 -0.70 -14.43 14.67
C GLU A 210 -0.31 -15.25 13.42
N GLU A 211 0.23 -14.62 12.37
CA GLU A 211 0.56 -15.27 11.09
C GLU A 211 1.72 -16.28 11.24
N GLY A 212 2.73 -15.95 12.07
CA GLY A 212 3.83 -16.87 12.38
C GLY A 212 3.36 -18.09 13.16
N THR A 213 2.43 -17.94 14.09
CA THR A 213 1.82 -19.07 14.82
C THR A 213 0.98 -19.94 13.89
N GLU A 214 0.20 -19.33 13.00
CA GLU A 214 -0.58 -20.03 11.97
C GLU A 214 0.35 -20.81 11.02
N LEU A 215 1.46 -20.22 10.58
CA LEU A 215 2.46 -20.88 9.72
C LEU A 215 3.07 -22.10 10.40
N LEU A 216 3.49 -21.97 11.66
CA LEU A 216 4.10 -23.07 12.41
C LEU A 216 3.11 -24.21 12.66
N ASP A 217 1.84 -23.89 12.94
CA ASP A 217 0.79 -24.91 13.06
C ASP A 217 0.58 -25.66 11.74
N ARG A 218 0.45 -24.92 10.62
CA ARG A 218 0.27 -25.52 9.29
C ARG A 218 1.46 -26.40 8.91
N ILE A 219 2.70 -25.95 9.11
CA ILE A 219 3.91 -26.77 8.84
C ILE A 219 3.90 -28.03 9.71
N SER A 220 3.64 -27.90 11.02
CA SER A 220 3.62 -29.04 11.96
C SER A 220 2.58 -30.09 11.58
N ARG A 221 1.39 -29.67 11.18
CA ARG A 221 0.31 -30.56 10.74
C ARG A 221 0.64 -31.20 9.39
N TYR A 222 1.17 -30.44 8.45
CA TYR A 222 1.60 -30.95 7.14
C TYR A 222 2.66 -32.05 7.26
N VAL A 223 3.69 -31.84 8.08
CA VAL A 223 4.74 -32.82 8.35
C VAL A 223 4.18 -34.11 9.02
N LYS A 224 3.12 -33.97 9.84
CA LYS A 224 2.41 -35.12 10.43
C LYS A 224 1.49 -35.86 9.44
N GLY A 225 1.39 -35.37 8.20
CA GLY A 225 0.57 -36.00 7.14
C GLY A 225 -0.90 -35.63 7.18
N ASP A 226 -1.27 -34.52 7.82
CA ASP A 226 -2.62 -33.96 7.79
C ASP A 226 -2.95 -33.47 6.36
N LYS A 227 -3.93 -34.13 5.72
CA LYS A 227 -4.30 -33.84 4.32
C LYS A 227 -5.21 -32.62 4.17
N ASP A 228 -5.77 -32.11 5.26
CA ASP A 228 -6.64 -30.95 5.25
C ASP A 228 -5.84 -29.63 5.30
N VAL A 229 -4.54 -29.73 5.55
CA VAL A 229 -3.63 -28.59 5.56
C VAL A 229 -3.00 -28.37 4.20
N LYS A 230 -3.13 -27.15 3.69
CA LYS A 230 -2.51 -26.71 2.43
C LYS A 230 -1.32 -25.80 2.69
N LEU A 231 -0.25 -26.05 1.95
CA LEU A 231 0.90 -25.16 1.79
C LEU A 231 0.98 -24.72 0.32
N PRO A 232 1.59 -23.55 0.07
CA PRO A 232 2.21 -22.61 0.99
C PRO A 232 1.17 -21.76 1.75
N ILE A 233 1.55 -21.16 2.88
CA ILE A 233 0.81 -20.01 3.41
C ILE A 233 1.18 -18.78 2.58
N LEU A 234 0.18 -17.97 2.23
CA LEU A 234 0.39 -16.70 1.50
C LEU A 234 0.15 -15.54 2.46
N THR A 235 1.04 -14.54 2.49
CA THR A 235 0.82 -13.35 3.32
C THR A 235 -0.42 -12.57 2.86
N SER A 236 -1.13 -11.93 3.80
CA SER A 236 -2.44 -11.30 3.56
C SER A 236 -2.46 -9.78 3.79
N CYS A 237 -1.33 -9.16 4.13
CA CYS A 237 -1.26 -7.75 4.52
C CYS A 237 -1.52 -6.74 3.37
N CYS A 238 -1.44 -7.15 2.10
CA CYS A 238 -1.59 -6.28 0.94
C CYS A 238 -2.99 -6.37 0.30
N PRO A 239 -3.89 -5.38 0.46
CA PRO A 239 -5.27 -5.48 -0.04
C PRO A 239 -5.39 -5.49 -1.57
N GLY A 240 -4.45 -4.88 -2.29
CA GLY A 240 -4.41 -4.98 -3.75
C GLY A 240 -4.09 -6.39 -4.24
N TRP A 241 -3.26 -7.11 -3.50
CA TRP A 241 -2.97 -8.52 -3.70
C TRP A 241 -4.17 -9.40 -3.32
N VAL A 242 -4.76 -9.19 -2.14
CA VAL A 242 -5.94 -9.95 -1.69
C VAL A 242 -7.08 -9.84 -2.71
N ASN A 243 -7.39 -8.63 -3.19
CA ASN A 243 -8.44 -8.43 -4.18
C ASN A 243 -8.12 -9.12 -5.52
N PHE A 244 -6.85 -9.10 -5.95
CA PHE A 244 -6.39 -9.85 -7.12
C PHE A 244 -6.57 -11.36 -6.94
N PHE A 245 -6.26 -11.87 -5.76
CA PHE A 245 -6.36 -13.28 -5.42
C PHE A 245 -7.82 -13.75 -5.40
N GLU A 246 -8.70 -13.03 -4.71
CA GLU A 246 -10.13 -13.31 -4.65
C GLU A 246 -10.80 -13.35 -6.04
N THR A 247 -10.28 -12.55 -6.99
CA THR A 247 -10.83 -12.48 -8.35
C THR A 247 -10.28 -13.59 -9.26
N ASN A 248 -8.99 -13.94 -9.15
CA ASN A 248 -8.31 -14.81 -10.12
C ASN A 248 -8.05 -16.24 -9.62
N TYR A 249 -8.15 -16.47 -8.30
CA TYR A 249 -7.79 -17.73 -7.65
C TYR A 249 -8.86 -18.21 -6.66
N PRO A 250 -10.16 -18.26 -7.06
CA PRO A 250 -11.25 -18.63 -6.16
C PRO A 250 -11.17 -20.08 -5.67
N ASP A 251 -10.40 -20.93 -6.36
CA ASP A 251 -10.12 -22.32 -6.01
C ASP A 251 -9.07 -22.50 -4.90
N MET A 252 -8.44 -21.39 -4.45
CA MET A 252 -7.35 -21.40 -3.46
C MET A 252 -7.62 -20.49 -2.26
N LEU A 253 -8.87 -20.11 -1.97
CA LEU A 253 -9.21 -19.12 -0.93
C LEU A 253 -8.87 -19.56 0.50
N ASP A 254 -8.58 -20.83 0.70
CA ASP A 254 -8.14 -21.42 1.96
C ASP A 254 -6.60 -21.43 2.15
N VAL A 255 -5.85 -20.95 1.15
CA VAL A 255 -4.38 -20.95 1.16
C VAL A 255 -3.77 -19.73 1.88
N PRO A 256 -4.28 -18.48 1.69
CA PRO A 256 -3.72 -17.32 2.38
C PRO A 256 -3.82 -17.44 3.90
N SER A 257 -2.95 -16.70 4.60
CA SER A 257 -3.09 -16.48 6.04
C SER A 257 -4.44 -15.84 6.34
N THR A 258 -5.08 -16.27 7.41
CA THR A 258 -6.34 -15.68 7.87
C THR A 258 -6.12 -14.40 8.68
N ALA A 259 -4.88 -14.05 9.00
CA ALA A 259 -4.52 -12.83 9.73
C ALA A 259 -4.98 -11.57 8.96
N LYS A 260 -5.64 -10.62 9.65
CA LYS A 260 -5.93 -9.30 9.11
C LYS A 260 -4.64 -8.55 8.81
N SER A 261 -4.69 -7.56 7.92
CA SER A 261 -3.53 -6.69 7.72
C SER A 261 -3.18 -5.90 8.99
N PRO A 262 -1.91 -5.47 9.16
CA PRO A 262 -1.52 -4.63 10.30
C PRO A 262 -2.42 -3.40 10.48
N GLN A 263 -2.87 -2.77 9.39
CA GLN A 263 -3.83 -1.66 9.45
C GLN A 263 -5.12 -2.06 10.19
N GLN A 264 -5.71 -3.17 9.82
CA GLN A 264 -6.98 -3.63 10.39
C GLN A 264 -6.81 -4.22 11.79
N MET A 265 -5.69 -4.93 12.04
CA MET A 265 -5.35 -5.39 13.38
C MET A 265 -5.19 -4.22 14.34
N PHE A 266 -4.49 -3.16 13.92
CA PHE A 266 -4.38 -1.94 14.72
C PHE A 266 -5.75 -1.35 15.04
N GLY A 267 -6.61 -1.18 14.03
CA GLY A 267 -7.95 -0.64 14.22
C GLY A 267 -8.80 -1.48 15.18
N ALA A 268 -8.75 -2.81 15.03
CA ALA A 268 -9.46 -3.73 15.93
C ALA A 268 -8.94 -3.61 17.37
N VAL A 269 -7.63 -3.56 17.59
CA VAL A 269 -7.03 -3.37 18.92
C VAL A 269 -7.39 -2.00 19.50
N ALA A 270 -7.30 -0.96 18.71
CA ALA A 270 -7.60 0.41 19.15
C ALA A 270 -9.06 0.55 19.58
N LYS A 271 -10.01 0.09 18.76
CA LYS A 271 -11.45 0.25 19.03
C LYS A 271 -12.03 -0.75 20.05
N ASN A 272 -11.30 -1.81 20.40
CA ASN A 272 -11.73 -2.76 21.44
C ASN A 272 -10.89 -2.58 22.71
N TYR A 273 -9.59 -2.90 22.66
CA TYR A 273 -8.74 -2.89 23.84
C TYR A 273 -8.40 -1.47 24.33
N TRP A 274 -7.97 -0.58 23.42
CA TRP A 274 -7.54 0.77 23.82
C TRP A 274 -8.74 1.66 24.20
N ALA A 275 -9.84 1.56 23.45
CA ALA A 275 -11.08 2.27 23.79
C ALA A 275 -11.62 1.85 25.17
N GLU A 276 -11.59 0.56 25.49
CA GLU A 276 -11.96 0.05 26.81
C GLU A 276 -11.08 0.65 27.93
N LYS A 277 -9.75 0.69 27.72
CA LYS A 277 -8.81 1.32 28.66
C LYS A 277 -9.05 2.81 28.89
N LEU A 278 -9.49 3.51 27.85
CA LEU A 278 -9.84 4.94 27.95
C LEU A 278 -11.27 5.18 28.46
N GLY A 279 -12.09 4.14 28.62
CA GLY A 279 -13.50 4.28 28.95
C GLY A 279 -14.33 4.94 27.84
N ILE A 280 -13.92 4.80 26.59
CA ILE A 280 -14.54 5.38 25.41
C ILE A 280 -15.30 4.30 24.66
N LYS A 281 -16.48 4.63 24.13
CA LYS A 281 -17.21 3.69 23.29
C LYS A 281 -16.54 3.56 21.93
N ARG A 282 -16.64 2.37 21.32
CA ARG A 282 -16.13 2.07 19.99
C ARG A 282 -16.55 3.11 18.95
N GLU A 283 -17.82 3.51 18.95
CA GLU A 283 -18.38 4.49 18.03
C GLU A 283 -17.85 5.92 18.20
N ASP A 284 -17.32 6.25 19.39
CA ASP A 284 -16.76 7.58 19.68
C ASP A 284 -15.26 7.68 19.38
N MET A 285 -14.62 6.55 19.09
CA MET A 285 -13.25 6.51 18.61
C MET A 285 -13.22 6.49 17.08
N VAL A 286 -12.45 7.41 16.48
CA VAL A 286 -12.16 7.46 15.06
C VAL A 286 -10.71 7.07 14.82
N VAL A 287 -10.51 6.01 14.04
CA VAL A 287 -9.17 5.53 13.67
C VAL A 287 -8.83 5.98 12.27
N VAL A 288 -7.77 6.76 12.15
CA VAL A 288 -7.20 7.21 10.89
C VAL A 288 -5.89 6.46 10.65
N SER A 289 -5.69 5.95 9.45
CA SER A 289 -4.41 5.37 9.04
C SER A 289 -3.71 6.28 8.02
N VAL A 290 -2.38 6.38 8.11
CA VAL A 290 -1.55 7.00 7.07
C VAL A 290 -0.74 5.90 6.39
N MET A 291 -1.03 5.67 5.11
CA MET A 291 -0.56 4.50 4.37
C MET A 291 0.13 4.89 3.06
N PRO A 292 1.17 4.17 2.64
CA PRO A 292 1.80 4.36 1.32
C PRO A 292 0.93 3.84 0.17
N CYS A 293 -0.33 3.57 0.41
CA CYS A 293 -1.18 2.67 -0.37
C CYS A 293 -2.54 3.30 -0.68
N VAL A 294 -3.01 3.13 -1.91
CA VAL A 294 -4.37 3.54 -2.32
C VAL A 294 -5.39 2.45 -2.00
N ALA A 295 -5.01 1.17 -2.13
CA ALA A 295 -5.93 0.05 -1.86
C ALA A 295 -6.37 -0.05 -0.40
N LYS A 296 -5.64 0.53 0.55
CA LYS A 296 -6.01 0.59 1.97
C LYS A 296 -7.32 1.36 2.23
N LYS A 297 -7.67 2.32 1.36
CA LYS A 297 -8.97 3.00 1.39
C LYS A 297 -10.13 2.04 1.09
N TYR A 298 -9.96 1.15 0.11
CA TYR A 298 -10.91 0.10 -0.21
C TYR A 298 -11.00 -0.94 0.92
N GLU A 299 -9.85 -1.33 1.49
CA GLU A 299 -9.81 -2.28 2.60
C GLU A 299 -10.65 -1.81 3.79
N CYS A 300 -10.59 -0.52 4.16
CA CYS A 300 -11.39 0.05 5.25
C CYS A 300 -12.91 -0.05 5.04
N GLN A 301 -13.37 -0.24 3.80
CA GLN A 301 -14.79 -0.29 3.47
C GLN A 301 -15.35 -1.72 3.42
N ARG A 302 -14.51 -2.74 3.47
CA ARG A 302 -14.92 -4.14 3.43
C ARG A 302 -15.71 -4.50 4.69
N ASP A 303 -16.80 -5.26 4.51
CA ASP A 303 -17.76 -5.54 5.58
C ASP A 303 -17.19 -6.44 6.68
N GLU A 304 -16.27 -7.35 6.35
CA GLU A 304 -15.57 -8.22 7.31
C GLU A 304 -14.65 -7.46 8.28
N PHE A 305 -14.39 -6.17 8.04
CA PHE A 305 -13.63 -5.29 8.93
C PHE A 305 -14.52 -4.30 9.69
N LYS A 306 -15.78 -4.67 9.87
CA LYS A 306 -16.75 -3.89 10.63
C LYS A 306 -17.32 -4.73 11.77
N THR A 307 -17.57 -4.11 12.92
CA THR A 307 -18.30 -4.69 14.04
C THR A 307 -19.58 -3.87 14.22
N ASP A 308 -20.74 -4.50 14.08
CA ASP A 308 -22.06 -3.84 14.14
C ASP A 308 -22.15 -2.60 13.18
N GLY A 309 -21.55 -2.72 11.99
CA GLY A 309 -21.51 -1.65 11.00
C GLY A 309 -20.48 -0.55 11.26
N ASN A 310 -19.78 -0.57 12.41
CA ASN A 310 -18.70 0.37 12.72
C ASN A 310 -17.34 -0.19 12.25
N PRO A 311 -16.61 0.49 11.35
CA PRO A 311 -15.37 -0.02 10.80
C PRO A 311 -14.24 -0.05 11.84
N ASP A 312 -13.29 -0.98 11.69
CA ASP A 312 -12.07 -1.01 12.50
C ASP A 312 -11.20 0.23 12.23
N VAL A 313 -11.11 0.64 10.96
CA VAL A 313 -10.42 1.87 10.53
C VAL A 313 -11.40 2.74 9.75
N ASP A 314 -11.59 3.99 10.15
CA ASP A 314 -12.59 4.89 9.57
C ASP A 314 -12.08 5.56 8.28
N TYR A 315 -10.84 6.02 8.28
CA TYR A 315 -10.23 6.72 7.14
C TYR A 315 -8.79 6.26 6.91
N SER A 316 -8.39 6.26 5.64
CA SER A 316 -7.01 5.94 5.24
C SER A 316 -6.45 7.05 4.36
N LEU A 317 -5.50 7.82 4.89
CA LEU A 317 -4.77 8.85 4.15
C LEU A 317 -3.56 8.23 3.46
N THR A 318 -3.25 8.72 2.26
CA THR A 318 -1.97 8.43 1.62
C THR A 318 -0.85 9.30 2.21
N THR A 319 0.41 8.96 1.94
CA THR A 319 1.56 9.81 2.29
C THR A 319 1.43 11.22 1.69
N ARG A 320 0.90 11.32 0.46
CA ARG A 320 0.64 12.60 -0.21
C ARG A 320 -0.46 13.41 0.47
N GLU A 321 -1.56 12.77 0.89
CA GLU A 321 -2.64 13.45 1.63
C GLU A 321 -2.15 13.94 3.01
N LEU A 322 -1.28 13.18 3.70
CA LEU A 322 -0.65 13.68 4.93
C LEU A 322 0.20 14.92 4.65
N ALA A 323 1.02 14.91 3.60
CA ALA A 323 1.80 16.08 3.22
C ALA A 323 0.90 17.28 2.85
N GLU A 324 -0.23 17.04 2.19
CA GLU A 324 -1.25 18.05 1.92
C GLU A 324 -1.82 18.65 3.21
N LEU A 325 -2.20 17.82 4.19
CA LEU A 325 -2.68 18.30 5.50
C LEU A 325 -1.63 19.15 6.22
N ILE A 326 -0.38 18.69 6.27
CA ILE A 326 0.72 19.45 6.91
C ILE A 326 0.84 20.84 6.26
N LYS A 327 0.76 20.92 4.92
CA LYS A 327 0.79 22.19 4.18
C LYS A 327 -0.45 23.05 4.45
N GLN A 328 -1.65 22.46 4.50
CA GLN A 328 -2.92 23.16 4.78
C GLN A 328 -2.94 23.76 6.19
N PHE A 329 -2.38 23.08 7.17
CA PHE A 329 -2.25 23.59 8.55
C PHE A 329 -1.07 24.57 8.72
N ASN A 330 -0.39 24.93 7.62
CA ASN A 330 0.77 25.84 7.63
C ASN A 330 1.87 25.42 8.61
N ILE A 331 2.11 24.10 8.74
CA ILE A 331 3.14 23.55 9.60
C ILE A 331 4.48 23.58 8.85
N ASP A 332 5.47 24.29 9.38
CA ASP A 332 6.85 24.20 8.87
C ASP A 332 7.48 22.87 9.28
N PHE A 333 7.31 21.87 8.41
CA PHE A 333 7.78 20.51 8.65
C PHE A 333 9.28 20.42 8.87
N THR A 334 10.06 21.29 8.24
CA THR A 334 11.52 21.26 8.32
C THR A 334 12.03 21.69 9.70
N SER A 335 11.33 22.59 10.36
CA SER A 335 11.68 23.13 11.69
C SER A 335 11.13 22.29 12.85
N LEU A 336 10.31 21.26 12.59
CA LEU A 336 9.72 20.44 13.65
C LEU A 336 10.78 19.71 14.47
N PRO A 337 10.59 19.59 15.80
CA PRO A 337 11.38 18.70 16.64
C PRO A 337 11.08 17.24 16.32
N GLU A 338 11.98 16.34 16.69
CA GLU A 338 11.70 14.90 16.72
C GLU A 338 10.87 14.59 17.97
N GLU A 339 9.74 13.92 17.78
CA GLU A 339 8.85 13.46 18.86
C GLU A 339 8.59 11.96 18.74
N ASP A 340 8.39 11.29 19.87
CA ASP A 340 8.08 9.85 19.91
C ASP A 340 6.59 9.61 19.68
N PHE A 341 6.24 8.39 19.27
CA PHE A 341 4.86 7.90 19.25
C PHE A 341 4.32 7.72 20.67
N ASP A 342 3.00 7.73 20.81
CA ASP A 342 2.35 7.48 22.08
C ASP A 342 2.38 5.98 22.44
N MET A 343 2.59 5.68 23.72
CA MET A 343 2.66 4.30 24.21
C MET A 343 1.30 3.84 24.77
N PRO A 344 1.00 2.54 24.74
CA PRO A 344 1.84 1.41 24.31
C PRO A 344 1.77 1.10 22.81
N LEU A 345 0.76 1.58 22.06
CA LEU A 345 0.49 1.19 20.67
C LEU A 345 1.44 1.87 19.65
N GLY A 346 2.38 2.69 20.11
CA GLY A 346 3.46 3.27 19.31
C GLY A 346 4.78 2.50 19.41
N ALA A 347 4.84 1.43 20.20
CA ALA A 347 6.04 0.61 20.31
C ALA A 347 6.27 -0.21 19.04
N SER A 348 7.53 -0.29 18.58
CA SER A 348 7.87 -1.02 17.38
C SER A 348 9.22 -1.72 17.48
N THR A 349 9.37 -2.81 16.70
CA THR A 349 10.66 -3.48 16.49
C THR A 349 11.18 -3.24 15.08
N GLY A 350 12.44 -3.60 14.84
CA GLY A 350 13.01 -3.57 13.49
C GLY A 350 12.30 -4.53 12.54
N ALA A 351 11.80 -5.68 13.05
CA ALA A 351 10.99 -6.62 12.26
C ALA A 351 9.72 -5.98 11.71
N ALA A 352 9.06 -5.14 12.48
CA ALA A 352 7.87 -4.41 12.04
C ALA A 352 8.20 -3.35 10.96
N VAL A 353 9.31 -2.64 11.11
CA VAL A 353 9.74 -1.61 10.15
C VAL A 353 9.95 -2.19 8.76
N ILE A 354 10.57 -3.37 8.63
CA ILE A 354 10.87 -3.97 7.34
C ILE A 354 9.64 -4.42 6.54
N PHE A 355 8.43 -4.45 7.12
CA PHE A 355 7.17 -4.65 6.38
C PHE A 355 6.99 -3.64 5.24
N GLY A 356 7.66 -2.50 5.31
CA GLY A 356 7.65 -1.49 4.26
C GLY A 356 8.30 -1.92 2.94
N ALA A 357 9.19 -2.91 2.97
CA ALA A 357 9.94 -3.40 1.82
C ALA A 357 9.51 -4.82 1.40
N THR A 358 9.67 -5.15 0.12
CA THR A 358 9.44 -6.52 -0.37
C THR A 358 10.47 -7.50 0.20
N GLY A 359 10.00 -8.63 0.72
CA GLY A 359 10.77 -9.62 1.47
C GLY A 359 10.79 -9.35 2.98
N GLY A 360 10.33 -8.17 3.41
CA GLY A 360 10.38 -7.77 4.82
C GLY A 360 9.39 -8.50 5.71
N VAL A 361 8.19 -8.82 5.22
CA VAL A 361 7.20 -9.58 6.01
C VAL A 361 7.71 -10.99 6.26
N ILE A 362 8.20 -11.65 5.21
CA ILE A 362 8.71 -13.01 5.33
C ILE A 362 10.01 -13.05 6.16
N GLU A 363 10.87 -12.02 6.08
CA GLU A 363 12.05 -11.90 6.92
C GLU A 363 11.66 -11.70 8.40
N ALA A 364 10.69 -10.84 8.70
CA ALA A 364 10.17 -10.64 10.05
C ALA A 364 9.57 -11.94 10.63
N ALA A 365 8.81 -12.66 9.81
CA ALA A 365 8.25 -13.96 10.17
C ALA A 365 9.35 -14.98 10.44
N ALA A 366 10.37 -15.07 9.59
CA ALA A 366 11.48 -16.00 9.75
C ALA A 366 12.27 -15.75 11.05
N ARG A 367 12.53 -14.47 11.40
CA ARG A 367 13.20 -14.09 12.65
C ARG A 367 12.49 -14.64 13.89
N THR A 368 11.18 -14.52 13.93
CA THR A 368 10.35 -14.96 15.07
C THR A 368 10.10 -16.47 15.03
N ALA A 369 9.72 -17.01 13.86
CA ALA A 369 9.41 -18.42 13.69
C ALA A 369 10.62 -19.33 13.98
N TYR A 370 11.83 -18.93 13.63
CA TYR A 370 13.05 -19.67 13.94
C TYR A 370 13.19 -19.91 15.45
N GLU A 371 13.06 -18.86 16.26
CA GLU A 371 13.22 -18.98 17.73
C GLU A 371 12.10 -19.79 18.38
N ILE A 372 10.86 -19.60 17.93
CA ILE A 372 9.71 -20.37 18.44
C ILE A 372 9.84 -21.85 18.06
N PHE A 373 10.25 -22.15 16.83
CA PHE A 373 10.37 -23.52 16.35
C PHE A 373 11.54 -24.29 16.95
N THR A 374 12.71 -23.65 17.03
CA THR A 374 13.94 -24.32 17.49
C THR A 374 14.16 -24.22 18.98
N GLY A 375 13.55 -23.25 19.67
CA GLY A 375 13.83 -22.89 21.07
C GLY A 375 15.23 -22.29 21.26
N LYS A 376 15.94 -21.93 20.17
CA LYS A 376 17.30 -21.37 20.19
C LYS A 376 17.26 -19.91 19.79
N THR A 377 18.10 -19.09 20.43
CA THR A 377 18.28 -17.69 20.03
C THR A 377 18.91 -17.58 18.65
N LEU A 378 18.37 -16.71 17.82
CA LEU A 378 18.88 -16.41 16.49
C LEU A 378 20.07 -15.45 16.58
N ASP A 379 21.28 -15.96 16.33
CA ASP A 379 22.51 -15.18 16.42
C ASP A 379 22.62 -14.09 15.34
N LYS A 380 22.17 -14.41 14.11
CA LYS A 380 22.17 -13.50 12.97
C LYS A 380 20.74 -13.20 12.53
N VAL A 381 20.25 -12.02 12.84
CA VAL A 381 18.86 -11.60 12.54
C VAL A 381 18.65 -11.17 11.09
N ASP A 382 19.72 -10.93 10.30
CA ASP A 382 19.64 -10.46 8.92
C ASP A 382 19.63 -11.63 7.95
N PHE A 383 18.48 -11.91 7.34
CA PHE A 383 18.33 -12.87 6.24
C PHE A 383 18.48 -12.13 4.90
N THR A 384 19.74 -11.82 4.54
CA THR A 384 20.07 -11.02 3.35
C THR A 384 19.60 -11.65 2.04
N GLU A 385 19.44 -12.96 1.99
CA GLU A 385 18.90 -13.74 0.88
C GLU A 385 17.42 -13.44 0.58
N LEU A 386 16.68 -12.90 1.55
CA LEU A 386 15.30 -12.49 1.38
C LEU A 386 15.16 -11.05 0.88
N ARG A 387 16.25 -10.26 0.89
CA ARG A 387 16.27 -8.85 0.55
C ARG A 387 16.53 -8.63 -0.94
N GLY A 388 16.08 -7.52 -1.49
CA GLY A 388 16.32 -7.10 -2.87
C GLY A 388 15.08 -6.57 -3.57
N LEU A 389 15.27 -6.10 -4.79
CA LEU A 389 14.22 -5.50 -5.62
C LEU A 389 13.91 -6.31 -6.89
N GLU A 390 14.37 -7.54 -6.98
CA GLU A 390 13.99 -8.46 -8.05
C GLU A 390 12.53 -8.88 -7.90
N GLY A 391 11.80 -8.95 -9.01
CA GLY A 391 10.35 -9.16 -9.00
C GLY A 391 9.88 -10.48 -8.41
N VAL A 392 10.66 -11.54 -8.54
CA VAL A 392 10.50 -12.85 -7.88
C VAL A 392 11.83 -13.26 -7.28
N ARG A 393 11.81 -13.69 -6.03
CA ARG A 393 12.97 -14.23 -5.31
C ARG A 393 12.55 -15.49 -4.57
N GLU A 394 13.51 -16.37 -4.39
CA GLU A 394 13.35 -17.63 -3.66
C GLU A 394 14.51 -17.77 -2.68
N ALA A 395 14.23 -18.27 -1.50
CA ALA A 395 15.25 -18.56 -0.50
C ALA A 395 14.91 -19.83 0.27
N THR A 396 15.93 -20.51 0.76
CA THR A 396 15.77 -21.62 1.69
C THR A 396 16.52 -21.27 2.97
N ILE A 397 15.79 -21.26 4.07
CA ILE A 397 16.34 -21.00 5.40
C ILE A 397 16.35 -22.31 6.18
N ASP A 398 17.48 -22.65 6.77
CA ASP A 398 17.60 -23.82 7.62
C ASP A 398 17.13 -23.53 9.06
N PHE A 399 16.08 -24.19 9.50
CA PHE A 399 15.60 -24.15 10.87
C PHE A 399 16.13 -25.37 11.63
N ASP A 400 17.41 -25.32 12.02
CA ASP A 400 18.09 -26.37 12.79
C ASP A 400 17.98 -27.78 12.14
N GLY A 401 18.34 -27.86 10.85
CA GLY A 401 18.27 -29.08 10.05
C GLY A 401 16.95 -29.27 9.28
N THR A 402 15.99 -28.34 9.41
CA THR A 402 14.73 -28.35 8.66
C THR A 402 14.73 -27.23 7.62
N PRO A 403 14.87 -27.54 6.32
CA PRO A 403 14.90 -26.52 5.27
C PRO A 403 13.49 -25.96 5.05
N ILE A 404 13.34 -24.65 5.18
CA ILE A 404 12.11 -23.91 4.92
C ILE A 404 12.26 -23.14 3.61
N HIS A 405 11.47 -23.52 2.61
CA HIS A 405 11.46 -22.91 1.29
C HIS A 405 10.48 -21.72 1.25
N LEU A 406 10.98 -20.56 0.87
CA LEU A 406 10.25 -19.30 0.89
C LEU A 406 10.24 -18.67 -0.51
N GLY A 407 9.08 -18.11 -0.88
CA GLY A 407 8.90 -17.35 -2.12
C GLY A 407 8.57 -15.90 -1.80
N ILE A 408 9.05 -14.98 -2.64
CA ILE A 408 8.77 -13.54 -2.53
C ILE A 408 8.42 -13.02 -3.91
N ALA A 409 7.26 -12.38 -4.05
CA ALA A 409 6.86 -11.75 -5.29
C ALA A 409 6.34 -10.33 -5.05
N HIS A 410 6.79 -9.38 -5.87
CA HIS A 410 6.18 -8.06 -5.93
C HIS A 410 5.78 -7.68 -7.36
N GLY A 411 4.64 -6.94 -7.47
CA GLY A 411 3.93 -6.78 -8.73
C GLY A 411 3.04 -7.98 -9.03
N LEU A 412 1.76 -7.73 -9.34
CA LEU A 412 0.76 -8.81 -9.48
C LEU A 412 1.06 -9.74 -10.66
N GLY A 413 1.72 -9.26 -11.72
CA GLY A 413 2.16 -10.11 -12.82
C GLY A 413 3.21 -11.15 -12.41
N ASN A 414 4.08 -10.81 -11.48
CA ASN A 414 5.04 -11.76 -10.89
C ASN A 414 4.36 -12.73 -9.93
N ALA A 415 3.43 -12.21 -9.10
CA ALA A 415 2.59 -13.05 -8.24
C ALA A 415 1.81 -14.10 -9.06
N ARG A 416 1.21 -13.69 -10.20
CA ARG A 416 0.53 -14.60 -11.12
C ARG A 416 1.43 -15.75 -11.59
N LYS A 417 2.64 -15.44 -12.04
CA LYS A 417 3.61 -16.46 -12.50
C LYS A 417 3.91 -17.49 -11.41
N LEU A 418 4.11 -17.02 -10.18
CA LEU A 418 4.42 -17.87 -9.05
C LEU A 418 3.23 -18.78 -8.68
N LEU A 419 2.02 -18.22 -8.58
CA LEU A 419 0.81 -18.98 -8.28
C LEU A 419 0.45 -20.00 -9.36
N ASP A 420 0.60 -19.63 -10.63
CA ASP A 420 0.35 -20.53 -11.73
C ASP A 420 1.34 -21.72 -11.72
N SER A 421 2.61 -21.52 -11.30
CA SER A 421 3.57 -22.60 -11.11
C SER A 421 3.16 -23.54 -9.97
N ILE A 422 2.61 -23.00 -8.87
CA ILE A 422 2.07 -23.81 -7.77
C ILE A 422 0.86 -24.63 -8.23
N ARG A 423 -0.09 -24.01 -8.96
CA ARG A 423 -1.24 -24.74 -9.54
C ARG A 423 -0.83 -25.90 -10.45
N ARG A 424 0.29 -25.77 -11.18
CA ARG A 424 0.83 -26.85 -12.03
C ARG A 424 1.64 -27.88 -11.26
N GLY A 425 1.87 -27.69 -9.96
CA GLY A 425 2.71 -28.56 -9.14
C GLY A 425 4.22 -28.47 -9.46
N GLU A 426 4.65 -27.37 -10.08
CA GLU A 426 6.05 -27.13 -10.48
C GLU A 426 6.87 -26.46 -9.37
N ALA A 427 6.22 -25.88 -8.37
CA ALA A 427 6.87 -25.16 -7.27
C ALA A 427 6.29 -25.63 -5.93
N ASN A 428 7.19 -25.75 -4.93
CA ASN A 428 6.84 -26.16 -3.57
C ASN A 428 7.48 -25.20 -2.55
N TYR A 429 6.64 -24.41 -1.90
CA TYR A 429 7.02 -23.45 -0.87
C TYR A 429 6.28 -23.74 0.43
N HIS A 430 6.87 -23.32 1.56
CA HIS A 430 6.22 -23.33 2.86
C HIS A 430 5.46 -22.02 3.11
N ALA A 431 6.05 -20.89 2.72
CA ALA A 431 5.40 -19.59 2.78
C ALA A 431 5.80 -18.71 1.59
N ILE A 432 4.90 -17.80 1.21
CA ILE A 432 5.12 -16.84 0.13
C ILE A 432 4.65 -15.46 0.55
N GLU A 433 5.53 -14.47 0.40
CA GLU A 433 5.15 -13.07 0.49
C GLU A 433 4.72 -12.55 -0.88
N VAL A 434 3.57 -11.87 -0.91
CA VAL A 434 3.11 -11.18 -2.12
C VAL A 434 2.77 -9.73 -1.83
N MET A 435 3.39 -8.82 -2.61
CA MET A 435 3.09 -7.40 -2.61
C MET A 435 2.67 -6.91 -3.99
N ALA A 436 1.55 -6.16 -4.08
CA ALA A 436 1.06 -5.64 -5.37
C ALA A 436 1.97 -4.57 -5.98
N CYS A 437 2.67 -3.80 -5.15
CA CYS A 437 3.48 -2.66 -5.61
C CYS A 437 4.93 -3.08 -5.90
N PRO A 438 5.58 -2.54 -6.94
CA PRO A 438 7.01 -2.73 -7.19
C PRO A 438 7.85 -2.28 -5.99
N GLY A 439 8.73 -3.16 -5.50
CA GLY A 439 9.56 -2.92 -4.32
C GLY A 439 8.84 -3.06 -2.97
N GLY A 440 7.53 -3.34 -2.95
CA GLY A 440 6.71 -3.37 -1.75
C GLY A 440 6.05 -2.02 -1.44
N CYS A 441 5.73 -1.76 -0.18
CA CYS A 441 5.02 -0.55 0.25
C CYS A 441 5.81 0.74 0.00
N ILE A 442 7.15 0.70 -0.04
CA ILE A 442 8.01 1.83 -0.41
C ILE A 442 7.77 2.35 -1.84
N GLY A 443 7.32 1.47 -2.77
CA GLY A 443 6.85 1.81 -4.12
C GLY A 443 5.33 1.93 -4.22
N GLY A 444 4.65 2.09 -3.09
CA GLY A 444 3.20 2.16 -2.98
C GLY A 444 2.59 3.33 -3.74
N ALA A 445 1.39 3.13 -4.27
CA ALA A 445 0.71 4.14 -5.09
C ALA A 445 0.27 5.40 -4.31
N GLY A 446 0.32 5.38 -2.97
CA GLY A 446 0.09 6.53 -2.10
C GLY A 446 1.35 7.32 -1.72
N GLN A 447 2.54 6.87 -2.14
CA GLN A 447 3.82 7.54 -1.90
C GLN A 447 4.01 8.76 -2.82
N PRO A 448 4.94 9.68 -2.50
CA PRO A 448 5.37 10.72 -3.42
C PRO A 448 5.73 10.15 -4.81
N TYR A 449 5.40 10.89 -5.87
CA TYR A 449 5.56 10.42 -7.24
C TYR A 449 7.04 10.30 -7.63
N HIS A 450 7.48 9.11 -7.99
CA HIS A 450 8.84 8.87 -8.49
C HIS A 450 9.00 9.09 -10.00
N HIS A 451 7.91 9.33 -10.75
CA HIS A 451 7.91 9.62 -12.19
C HIS A 451 8.71 8.62 -13.06
N GLY A 452 8.80 7.35 -12.64
CA GLY A 452 9.56 6.30 -13.32
C GLY A 452 11.04 6.22 -12.90
N ASP A 453 11.51 7.05 -11.99
CA ASP A 453 12.86 6.95 -11.40
C ASP A 453 12.84 5.96 -10.23
N PHE A 454 13.17 4.71 -10.53
CA PHE A 454 13.22 3.64 -9.52
C PHE A 454 14.38 3.78 -8.52
N SER A 455 15.40 4.62 -8.79
CA SER A 455 16.45 4.90 -7.81
C SER A 455 15.91 5.54 -6.53
N ILE A 456 14.75 6.20 -6.61
CA ILE A 456 14.00 6.71 -5.46
C ILE A 456 13.51 5.55 -4.57
N VAL A 457 12.96 4.50 -5.19
CA VAL A 457 12.49 3.31 -4.48
C VAL A 457 13.65 2.56 -3.83
N GLU A 458 14.81 2.46 -4.51
CA GLU A 458 16.04 1.88 -3.96
C GLU A 458 16.49 2.61 -2.69
N LYS A 459 16.53 3.94 -2.71
CA LYS A 459 16.90 4.76 -1.53
C LYS A 459 15.92 4.58 -0.36
N ARG A 460 14.63 4.48 -0.64
CA ARG A 460 13.62 4.17 0.37
C ARG A 460 13.82 2.76 0.94
N HIS A 461 14.17 1.79 0.10
CA HIS A 461 14.49 0.42 0.51
C HIS A 461 15.68 0.39 1.48
N GLU A 462 16.78 1.03 1.12
CA GLU A 462 17.96 1.15 1.99
C GLU A 462 17.64 1.81 3.33
N ALA A 463 16.75 2.83 3.31
CA ALA A 463 16.34 3.54 4.51
C ALA A 463 15.51 2.67 5.47
N ILE A 464 14.63 1.81 4.97
CA ILE A 464 13.86 0.84 5.78
C ILE A 464 14.80 -0.10 6.53
N TYR A 465 15.79 -0.70 5.85
CA TYR A 465 16.72 -1.60 6.52
C TYR A 465 17.71 -0.88 7.44
N ARG A 466 18.03 0.37 7.15
CA ARG A 466 18.81 1.21 8.08
C ARG A 466 18.03 1.53 9.35
N GLU A 467 16.72 1.81 9.24
CA GLU A 467 15.85 2.02 10.41
C GLU A 467 15.72 0.74 11.24
N ASP A 468 15.53 -0.45 10.62
CA ASP A 468 15.56 -1.74 11.31
C ASP A 468 16.86 -1.93 12.09
N ALA A 469 18.00 -1.69 11.45
CA ALA A 469 19.31 -1.87 12.08
C ALA A 469 19.53 -0.96 13.30
N ASN A 470 18.88 0.19 13.34
CA ASN A 470 18.97 1.17 14.43
C ASN A 470 18.01 0.85 15.59
N LYS A 471 17.04 -0.06 15.42
CA LYS A 471 16.09 -0.40 16.50
C LYS A 471 16.75 -1.28 17.56
N PRO A 472 16.47 -1.04 18.85
CA PRO A 472 17.00 -1.85 19.94
C PRO A 472 16.42 -3.27 19.97
N LEU A 473 15.17 -3.43 19.54
CA LEU A 473 14.49 -4.71 19.39
C LEU A 473 14.30 -4.99 17.90
N ARG A 474 14.67 -6.17 17.44
CA ARG A 474 14.66 -6.51 16.01
C ARG A 474 13.79 -7.72 15.67
N LYS A 475 13.11 -8.29 16.64
CA LYS A 475 12.21 -9.44 16.49
C LYS A 475 10.87 -9.12 17.11
N SER A 476 9.77 -9.50 16.45
CA SER A 476 8.42 -9.11 16.85
C SER A 476 7.99 -9.63 18.23
N HIS A 477 8.41 -10.88 18.56
CA HIS A 477 8.11 -11.49 19.86
C HIS A 477 8.90 -10.86 21.04
N GLU A 478 9.87 -10.01 20.77
CA GLU A 478 10.60 -9.25 21.81
C GLU A 478 9.86 -7.97 22.22
N ASN A 479 8.82 -7.54 21.48
CA ASN A 479 8.04 -6.35 21.82
C ASN A 479 7.27 -6.57 23.13
N PRO A 480 7.63 -5.86 24.23
CA PRO A 480 7.02 -6.11 25.53
C PRO A 480 5.53 -5.75 25.59
N TYR A 481 5.08 -4.82 24.76
CA TYR A 481 3.69 -4.39 24.72
C TYR A 481 2.79 -5.34 23.94
N ILE A 482 3.36 -6.09 23.00
CA ILE A 482 2.66 -7.22 22.37
C ILE A 482 2.40 -8.31 23.42
N LYS A 483 3.40 -8.65 24.21
CA LYS A 483 3.23 -9.60 25.31
C LYS A 483 2.18 -9.12 26.31
N GLN A 484 2.25 -7.85 26.72
CA GLN A 484 1.25 -7.24 27.61
C GLN A 484 -0.17 -7.33 27.01
N LEU A 485 -0.32 -7.09 25.70
CA LEU A 485 -1.62 -7.19 25.03
C LEU A 485 -2.21 -8.60 25.08
N TYR A 486 -1.38 -9.63 24.91
CA TYR A 486 -1.84 -11.02 25.07
C TYR A 486 -2.18 -11.33 26.52
N ASP A 487 -1.32 -10.97 27.47
CA ASP A 487 -1.54 -11.24 28.90
C ASP A 487 -2.82 -10.55 29.44
N GLU A 488 -3.11 -9.34 29.01
CA GLU A 488 -4.24 -8.56 29.50
C GLU A 488 -5.55 -8.79 28.72
N TYR A 489 -5.47 -9.16 27.42
CA TYR A 489 -6.66 -9.08 26.57
C TYR A 489 -6.92 -10.33 25.71
N PHE A 490 -5.96 -10.83 24.96
CA PHE A 490 -6.15 -11.92 23.99
C PHE A 490 -5.87 -13.31 24.55
N GLY A 491 -5.04 -13.44 25.57
CA GLY A 491 -4.59 -14.69 26.15
C GLY A 491 -3.40 -15.31 25.40
N LYS A 492 -3.59 -15.69 24.14
CA LYS A 492 -2.53 -16.30 23.31
C LYS A 492 -2.76 -16.03 21.82
N PRO A 493 -1.69 -16.09 20.99
CA PRO A 493 -1.82 -16.05 19.54
C PRO A 493 -2.73 -17.17 19.02
N CYS A 494 -3.51 -16.89 17.97
CA CYS A 494 -4.52 -17.78 17.39
C CYS A 494 -5.50 -18.37 18.43
N GLY A 495 -5.67 -17.71 19.60
CA GLY A 495 -6.66 -18.04 20.58
C GLY A 495 -8.08 -17.61 20.15
N GLU A 496 -9.11 -18.01 20.87
CA GLU A 496 -10.51 -17.73 20.51
C GLU A 496 -10.77 -16.23 20.30
N LYS A 497 -10.32 -15.39 21.26
CA LYS A 497 -10.55 -13.93 21.21
C LYS A 497 -9.67 -13.26 20.15
N SER A 498 -8.40 -13.65 20.01
CA SER A 498 -7.52 -13.10 18.99
C SER A 498 -7.99 -13.52 17.60
N HIS A 499 -8.40 -14.77 17.42
CA HIS A 499 -8.94 -15.25 16.15
C HIS A 499 -10.21 -14.48 15.74
N HIS A 500 -11.11 -14.21 16.67
CA HIS A 500 -12.33 -13.44 16.40
C HIS A 500 -12.06 -12.00 15.95
N LEU A 501 -11.07 -11.32 16.55
CA LEU A 501 -10.82 -9.90 16.30
C LEU A 501 -9.72 -9.64 15.26
N LEU A 502 -8.74 -10.54 15.13
CA LEU A 502 -7.54 -10.32 14.34
C LEU A 502 -7.47 -11.15 13.05
N HIS A 503 -8.42 -12.09 12.85
CA HIS A 503 -8.47 -12.91 11.65
C HIS A 503 -9.66 -12.58 10.76
N THR A 504 -9.61 -13.04 9.51
CA THR A 504 -10.59 -12.77 8.47
C THR A 504 -10.75 -13.98 7.55
N HIS A 505 -11.60 -13.85 6.56
CA HIS A 505 -11.83 -14.82 5.49
C HIS A 505 -11.89 -14.12 4.14
N TYR A 506 -11.84 -14.90 3.06
CA TYR A 506 -11.76 -14.40 1.69
C TYR A 506 -13.00 -14.81 0.91
N PHE A 507 -13.32 -14.04 -0.15
CA PHE A 507 -14.54 -14.21 -0.93
C PHE A 507 -14.21 -14.52 -2.39
N ASP A 508 -15.03 -15.38 -3.02
CA ASP A 508 -15.00 -15.58 -4.47
C ASP A 508 -15.58 -14.34 -5.18
N LYS A 509 -14.71 -13.57 -5.81
CA LYS A 509 -15.06 -12.40 -6.62
C LYS A 509 -14.95 -12.66 -8.13
N SER A 510 -14.70 -13.88 -8.55
CA SER A 510 -14.56 -14.21 -9.98
C SER A 510 -15.81 -13.87 -10.78
N LYS A 511 -16.99 -13.94 -10.16
CA LYS A 511 -18.29 -13.64 -10.78
C LYS A 511 -18.71 -12.17 -10.71
N GLN A 512 -18.02 -11.33 -9.95
CA GLN A 512 -18.33 -9.88 -9.89
C GLN A 512 -18.01 -9.15 -11.21
N VAL A 513 -17.32 -9.82 -12.12
CA VAL A 513 -16.96 -9.34 -13.45
C VAL A 513 -17.98 -9.76 -14.52
N GLU A 514 -19.05 -10.47 -14.14
CA GLU A 514 -20.11 -10.81 -15.10
C GLU A 514 -20.85 -9.52 -15.51
N VAL A 515 -20.67 -9.17 -16.78
CA VAL A 515 -21.42 -8.10 -17.44
C VAL A 515 -22.88 -8.55 -17.49
N GLU A 516 -23.80 -7.83 -16.86
CA GLU A 516 -25.20 -7.93 -17.18
C GLU A 516 -25.36 -7.66 -18.70
N ALA A 517 -25.62 -8.72 -19.46
CA ALA A 517 -25.73 -8.69 -20.93
C ALA A 517 -27.02 -7.98 -21.36
#